data_d51c2a7257aaf74ea855f5c4123976b3
#
_entry.id   d51c2a7257aaf74ea855f5c4123976b3
#
_cell.length_a   1.000
_cell.length_b   1.000
_cell.length_c   1.000
_cell.angle_alpha   90.00
_cell.angle_beta   90.00
_cell.angle_gamma   90.00
#
_symmetry.space_group_name_H-M   'P 1'
#
loop_
_entity.id
_entity.type
_entity.pdbx_description
1 polymer ?
#
loop_
_entity_poly.entity_id
_entity_poly.type
_entity_poly.pdbx_seq_one_letter_code
_entity_poly.pdbx_strand_id
1 'polypeptide(L)'
;MRGNEEQQDAVFSYVSLEKRVPADHPLRKIRKMVDEALSELSPQLERLYSSTGRPSIAPEKLLRALLLQALYGKRSERLLMEELDYSLLFRWFVGLAIDDEVWDATVFSKNRERLIGGEIASGFFAAVRGQLERSGLLSDEHFTVDGTMLEAWANRRSFQEKADPPKRGSGYGGERLLRDTHESQTDPQARLYRKCNAGAAEPCYLGHVLAENDHGLIVAACVTEAGTRAEREAALHLLDQHPGQRRRTLGADKQYQERGFIAALRERNIVPHVAEYELGKLRERNSLWAEERESAEFQVSQRKRKLVEQSFAWIKQWAGLRQVKLRGRRRVEWLFQLAAAAYNLVRMTHLRPITP
;
A
#
# COMPACT_ATOMS: atom_id res chain seq x y z
N MET A 1 48.43 8.67 -12.19
CA MET A 1 48.54 8.32 -13.64
C MET A 1 47.16 8.44 -14.26
N ARG A 2 47.03 9.06 -15.42
CA ARG A 2 45.78 9.09 -16.18
C ARG A 2 45.56 7.69 -16.76
N GLY A 3 44.36 7.07 -16.58
CA GLY A 3 43.99 5.82 -17.21
C GLY A 3 43.80 5.99 -18.73
N ASN A 4 44.02 4.93 -19.50
CA ASN A 4 43.73 4.89 -20.91
C ASN A 4 42.21 4.79 -21.12
N GLU A 5 41.72 5.51 -22.16
CA GLU A 5 40.34 5.38 -22.63
C GLU A 5 40.35 4.29 -23.71
N GLU A 6 39.99 3.07 -23.27
CA GLU A 6 39.83 1.93 -24.17
C GLU A 6 38.34 1.59 -24.28
N GLN A 7 37.83 1.57 -25.51
CA GLN A 7 36.46 1.18 -25.81
C GLN A 7 36.47 -0.15 -26.56
N GLN A 8 35.75 -1.12 -26.07
CA GLN A 8 35.63 -2.44 -26.66
C GLN A 8 34.24 -2.57 -27.33
N ASP A 9 34.23 -2.62 -28.66
CA ASP A 9 32.99 -2.60 -29.47
C ASP A 9 32.36 -3.97 -29.69
N ALA A 10 33.14 -5.06 -29.64
CA ALA A 10 32.64 -6.43 -29.84
C ALA A 10 33.04 -7.31 -28.68
N VAL A 11 32.09 -8.01 -28.08
CA VAL A 11 32.33 -8.74 -26.85
C VAL A 11 31.65 -10.09 -26.78
N PHE A 12 32.46 -11.13 -26.67
CA PHE A 12 32.04 -12.34 -25.95
C PHE A 12 32.50 -12.22 -24.51
N SER A 13 31.55 -11.97 -23.58
CA SER A 13 31.84 -11.88 -22.16
C SER A 13 31.07 -12.93 -21.40
N TYR A 14 31.74 -13.72 -20.56
CA TYR A 14 31.08 -14.63 -19.61
C TYR A 14 30.72 -13.85 -18.36
N VAL A 15 29.49 -13.28 -18.31
CA VAL A 15 28.99 -12.53 -17.17
C VAL A 15 27.93 -13.35 -16.46
N SER A 16 28.15 -13.65 -15.18
CA SER A 16 27.10 -14.16 -14.30
C SER A 16 26.41 -13.00 -13.62
N LEU A 17 25.09 -12.85 -13.81
CA LEU A 17 24.29 -11.85 -13.13
C LEU A 17 24.39 -12.00 -11.60
N GLU A 18 24.45 -13.24 -11.12
CA GLU A 18 24.59 -13.55 -9.68
C GLU A 18 25.91 -13.02 -9.10
N LYS A 19 27.00 -13.12 -9.85
CA LYS A 19 28.32 -12.59 -9.43
C LYS A 19 28.44 -11.09 -9.61
N ARG A 20 27.65 -10.49 -10.53
CA ARG A 20 27.70 -9.05 -10.83
C ARG A 20 27.04 -8.20 -9.76
N VAL A 21 25.97 -8.71 -9.13
CA VAL A 21 25.30 -8.01 -8.03
C VAL A 21 26.13 -8.17 -6.76
N PRO A 22 26.52 -7.07 -6.07
CA PRO A 22 27.27 -7.14 -4.81
C PRO A 22 26.59 -8.03 -3.76
N ALA A 23 27.37 -8.77 -2.97
CA ALA A 23 26.84 -9.71 -1.97
C ALA A 23 26.01 -9.02 -0.87
N ASP A 24 26.36 -7.77 -0.55
CA ASP A 24 25.71 -6.92 0.45
C ASP A 24 24.56 -6.07 -0.11
N HIS A 25 24.25 -6.18 -1.41
CA HIS A 25 23.21 -5.36 -2.03
C HIS A 25 21.83 -5.63 -1.39
N PRO A 26 21.07 -4.58 -0.99
CA PRO A 26 19.79 -4.73 -0.27
C PRO A 26 18.76 -5.61 -0.98
N LEU A 27 18.72 -5.56 -2.31
CA LEU A 27 17.83 -6.40 -3.11
C LEU A 27 18.06 -7.90 -2.95
N ARG A 28 19.24 -8.36 -2.49
CA ARG A 28 19.47 -9.79 -2.26
C ARG A 28 18.57 -10.33 -1.13
N LYS A 29 18.47 -9.57 -0.05
CA LYS A 29 17.58 -9.91 1.06
C LYS A 29 16.11 -9.85 0.63
N ILE A 30 15.75 -8.76 -0.08
CA ILE A 30 14.37 -8.58 -0.58
C ILE A 30 14.03 -9.72 -1.52
N ARG A 31 14.91 -10.08 -2.46
CA ARG A 31 14.67 -11.18 -3.41
C ARG A 31 14.41 -12.50 -2.69
N LYS A 32 15.20 -12.84 -1.67
CA LYS A 32 14.99 -14.05 -0.88
C LYS A 32 13.60 -14.07 -0.24
N MET A 33 13.20 -12.98 0.41
CA MET A 33 11.87 -12.86 1.02
C MET A 33 10.75 -12.92 -0.02
N VAL A 34 10.95 -12.32 -1.20
CA VAL A 34 10.00 -12.37 -2.32
C VAL A 34 9.88 -13.80 -2.85
N ASP A 35 10.99 -14.52 -3.02
CA ASP A 35 11.00 -15.89 -3.52
C ASP A 35 10.28 -16.85 -2.54
N GLU A 36 10.46 -16.66 -1.24
CA GLU A 36 9.72 -17.40 -0.21
C GLU A 36 8.21 -17.11 -0.30
N ALA A 37 7.80 -15.83 -0.41
CA ALA A 37 6.39 -15.45 -0.54
C ALA A 37 5.77 -15.97 -1.85
N LEU A 38 6.51 -15.94 -2.96
CA LEU A 38 6.06 -16.49 -4.24
C LEU A 38 5.88 -18.01 -4.20
N SER A 39 6.74 -18.71 -3.47
CA SER A 39 6.61 -20.16 -3.26
C SER A 39 5.32 -20.50 -2.50
N GLU A 40 4.97 -19.72 -1.47
CA GLU A 40 3.70 -19.88 -0.75
C GLU A 40 2.48 -19.61 -1.67
N LEU A 41 2.62 -18.72 -2.66
CA LEU A 41 1.56 -18.35 -3.60
C LEU A 41 1.45 -19.28 -4.82
N SER A 42 2.41 -20.19 -5.05
CA SER A 42 2.45 -21.03 -6.24
C SER A 42 1.11 -21.71 -6.57
N PRO A 43 0.40 -22.33 -5.61
CA PRO A 43 -0.90 -22.95 -5.89
C PRO A 43 -1.99 -21.97 -6.34
N GLN A 44 -1.92 -20.71 -5.86
CA GLN A 44 -2.86 -19.65 -6.27
C GLN A 44 -2.51 -19.15 -7.67
N LEU A 45 -1.22 -19.00 -7.98
CA LEU A 45 -0.73 -18.59 -9.28
C LEU A 45 -1.08 -19.63 -10.36
N GLU A 46 -0.90 -20.91 -10.08
CA GLU A 46 -1.25 -22.00 -11.01
C GLU A 46 -2.73 -21.97 -11.44
N ARG A 47 -3.64 -21.68 -10.50
CA ARG A 47 -5.08 -21.58 -10.80
C ARG A 47 -5.46 -20.46 -11.76
N LEU A 48 -4.60 -19.45 -11.93
CA LEU A 48 -4.86 -18.31 -12.82
C LEU A 48 -4.50 -18.63 -14.29
N TYR A 49 -3.81 -19.71 -14.55
CA TYR A 49 -3.30 -20.04 -15.87
C TYR A 49 -3.88 -21.36 -16.36
N SER A 50 -4.17 -21.41 -17.67
CA SER A 50 -4.59 -22.65 -18.31
C SER A 50 -3.43 -23.61 -18.43
N SER A 51 -3.70 -24.90 -18.35
CA SER A 51 -2.74 -25.97 -18.63
C SER A 51 -2.41 -26.11 -20.12
N THR A 52 -3.16 -25.45 -20.99
CA THR A 52 -3.03 -25.52 -22.47
C THR A 52 -2.87 -24.12 -23.06
N GLY A 53 -2.21 -24.04 -24.22
CA GLY A 53 -2.01 -22.79 -24.96
C GLY A 53 -0.57 -22.28 -24.95
N ARG A 54 -0.35 -21.08 -25.55
CA ARG A 54 0.97 -20.45 -25.60
C ARG A 54 1.39 -20.00 -24.19
N PRO A 55 2.61 -20.32 -23.72
CA PRO A 55 3.14 -19.80 -22.45
C PRO A 55 3.10 -18.28 -22.40
N SER A 56 2.60 -17.73 -21.28
CA SER A 56 2.60 -16.30 -21.01
C SER A 56 3.80 -15.92 -20.16
N ILE A 57 3.92 -14.63 -19.80
CA ILE A 57 4.90 -14.18 -18.80
C ILE A 57 4.65 -14.97 -17.50
N ALA A 58 5.72 -15.57 -16.95
CA ALA A 58 5.63 -16.23 -15.65
C ALA A 58 5.16 -15.22 -14.58
N PRO A 59 4.12 -15.52 -13.79
CA PRO A 59 3.56 -14.60 -12.82
C PRO A 59 4.57 -14.16 -11.76
N GLU A 60 5.53 -15.01 -11.42
CA GLU A 60 6.62 -14.70 -10.50
C GLU A 60 7.53 -13.59 -11.07
N LYS A 61 7.92 -13.69 -12.36
CA LYS A 61 8.71 -12.65 -13.03
C LYS A 61 7.92 -11.34 -13.10
N LEU A 62 6.62 -11.43 -13.40
CA LEU A 62 5.73 -10.27 -13.48
C LEU A 62 5.61 -9.56 -12.11
N LEU A 63 5.42 -10.32 -11.03
CA LEU A 63 5.31 -9.74 -9.68
C LEU A 63 6.62 -9.13 -9.20
N ARG A 64 7.77 -9.78 -9.47
CA ARG A 64 9.09 -9.19 -9.19
C ARG A 64 9.31 -7.88 -9.94
N ALA A 65 8.91 -7.81 -11.21
CA ALA A 65 9.00 -6.58 -12.00
C ALA A 65 8.11 -5.45 -11.43
N LEU A 66 6.89 -5.75 -11.00
CA LEU A 66 5.99 -4.79 -10.33
C LEU A 66 6.55 -4.33 -8.98
N LEU A 67 7.21 -5.21 -8.23
CA LEU A 67 7.92 -4.82 -7.01
C LEU A 67 9.08 -3.87 -7.29
N LEU A 68 9.87 -4.10 -8.36
CA LEU A 68 10.91 -3.14 -8.78
C LEU A 68 10.33 -1.79 -9.14
N GLN A 69 9.15 -1.76 -9.77
CA GLN A 69 8.47 -0.51 -10.07
C GLN A 69 8.21 0.30 -8.80
N ALA A 70 7.73 -0.35 -7.74
CA ALA A 70 7.49 0.28 -6.44
C ALA A 70 8.80 0.65 -5.72
N LEU A 71 9.78 -0.26 -5.68
CA LEU A 71 11.04 -0.08 -4.97
C LEU A 71 11.93 1.02 -5.55
N TYR A 72 11.87 1.22 -6.86
CA TYR A 72 12.70 2.21 -7.58
C TYR A 72 11.91 3.39 -8.14
N GLY A 73 10.64 3.54 -7.76
CA GLY A 73 9.84 4.69 -8.15
C GLY A 73 9.64 4.84 -9.66
N LYS A 74 9.57 3.72 -10.41
CA LYS A 74 9.42 3.78 -11.87
C LYS A 74 8.02 4.21 -12.25
N ARG A 75 7.91 5.37 -12.91
CA ARG A 75 6.63 6.04 -13.15
C ARG A 75 5.72 5.35 -14.16
N SER A 76 6.26 4.50 -15.02
CA SER A 76 5.47 3.80 -16.05
C SER A 76 6.02 2.42 -16.34
N GLU A 77 5.16 1.54 -16.87
CA GLU A 77 5.54 0.21 -17.31
C GLU A 77 6.53 0.28 -18.50
N ARG A 78 6.41 1.30 -19.37
CA ARG A 78 7.38 1.51 -20.45
C ARG A 78 8.79 1.76 -19.90
N LEU A 79 8.92 2.67 -18.93
CA LEU A 79 10.21 2.92 -18.27
C LEU A 79 10.72 1.68 -17.51
N LEU A 80 9.83 0.88 -16.94
CA LEU A 80 10.21 -0.37 -16.30
C LEU A 80 10.76 -1.37 -17.31
N MET A 81 10.12 -1.52 -18.48
CA MET A 81 10.61 -2.41 -19.54
C MET A 81 11.97 -1.94 -20.09
N GLU A 82 12.13 -0.65 -20.33
CA GLU A 82 13.40 -0.05 -20.73
C GLU A 82 14.52 -0.33 -19.71
N GLU A 83 14.26 -0.15 -18.42
CA GLU A 83 15.23 -0.46 -17.36
C GLU A 83 15.52 -1.97 -17.27
N LEU A 84 14.55 -2.82 -17.50
CA LEU A 84 14.76 -4.27 -17.57
C LEU A 84 15.65 -4.66 -18.75
N ASP A 85 15.64 -3.88 -19.82
CA ASP A 85 16.48 -4.14 -20.98
C ASP A 85 17.97 -3.84 -20.73
N TYR A 86 18.27 -2.76 -20.01
CA TYR A 86 19.64 -2.31 -19.78
C TYR A 86 20.25 -2.68 -18.43
N SER A 87 19.43 -2.87 -17.39
CA SER A 87 19.91 -3.06 -16.04
C SER A 87 20.14 -4.52 -15.68
N LEU A 88 21.39 -4.92 -15.53
CA LEU A 88 21.76 -6.26 -15.05
C LEU A 88 21.17 -6.55 -13.67
N LEU A 89 21.08 -5.53 -12.79
CA LEU A 89 20.47 -5.66 -11.47
C LEU A 89 18.99 -5.99 -11.53
N PHE A 90 18.25 -5.32 -12.43
CA PHE A 90 16.82 -5.54 -12.62
C PHE A 90 16.55 -6.90 -13.23
N ARG A 91 17.35 -7.27 -14.27
CA ARG A 91 17.26 -8.61 -14.88
C ARG A 91 17.52 -9.72 -13.86
N TRP A 92 18.57 -9.55 -13.05
CA TRP A 92 18.87 -10.47 -11.97
C TRP A 92 17.70 -10.61 -10.98
N PHE A 93 17.11 -9.49 -10.52
CA PHE A 93 16.02 -9.51 -9.54
C PHE A 93 14.77 -10.17 -10.11
N VAL A 94 14.44 -9.93 -11.36
CA VAL A 94 13.26 -10.51 -12.03
C VAL A 94 13.50 -11.97 -12.42
N GLY A 95 14.73 -12.37 -12.67
CA GLY A 95 15.11 -13.70 -13.16
C GLY A 95 15.09 -13.79 -14.68
N LEU A 96 15.51 -12.72 -15.37
CA LEU A 96 15.76 -12.69 -16.80
C LEU A 96 17.25 -12.99 -17.08
N ALA A 97 17.53 -13.82 -18.08
CA ALA A 97 18.89 -13.97 -18.61
C ALA A 97 19.35 -12.70 -19.36
N ILE A 98 20.63 -12.58 -19.63
CA ILE A 98 21.19 -11.39 -20.33
C ILE A 98 20.58 -11.24 -21.72
N ASP A 99 20.35 -12.33 -22.39
CA ASP A 99 19.83 -12.46 -23.76
C ASP A 99 18.32 -12.63 -23.86
N ASP A 100 17.59 -12.75 -22.72
CA ASP A 100 16.13 -12.80 -22.73
C ASP A 100 15.56 -11.49 -23.31
N GLU A 101 14.62 -11.58 -24.25
CA GLU A 101 13.84 -10.42 -24.68
C GLU A 101 12.95 -9.90 -23.55
N VAL A 102 12.90 -8.58 -23.38
CA VAL A 102 12.00 -7.92 -22.44
C VAL A 102 10.62 -7.77 -23.07
N TRP A 103 9.61 -7.91 -22.28
CA TRP A 103 8.20 -7.86 -22.72
C TRP A 103 7.80 -6.46 -23.18
N ASP A 104 6.91 -6.41 -24.17
CA ASP A 104 6.23 -5.16 -24.50
C ASP A 104 5.35 -4.69 -23.32
N ALA A 105 5.29 -3.37 -23.11
CA ALA A 105 4.54 -2.77 -21.99
C ALA A 105 3.04 -3.09 -22.04
N THR A 106 2.46 -3.28 -23.23
CA THR A 106 1.03 -3.64 -23.38
C THR A 106 0.78 -5.10 -23.00
N VAL A 107 1.74 -5.99 -23.32
CA VAL A 107 1.70 -7.40 -22.90
C VAL A 107 1.84 -7.49 -21.39
N PHE A 108 2.75 -6.72 -20.81
CA PHE A 108 2.93 -6.62 -19.37
C PHE A 108 1.66 -6.17 -18.67
N SER A 109 1.04 -5.08 -19.14
CA SER A 109 -0.22 -4.54 -18.58
C SER A 109 -1.35 -5.57 -18.62
N LYS A 110 -1.53 -6.30 -19.75
CA LYS A 110 -2.56 -7.34 -19.87
C LYS A 110 -2.35 -8.48 -18.88
N ASN A 111 -1.11 -8.90 -18.67
CA ASN A 111 -0.80 -9.96 -17.71
C ASN A 111 -0.96 -9.48 -16.25
N ARG A 112 -0.66 -8.20 -15.95
CA ARG A 112 -0.96 -7.61 -14.65
C ARG A 112 -2.46 -7.66 -14.31
N GLU A 113 -3.36 -7.38 -15.28
CA GLU A 113 -4.80 -7.48 -15.06
C GLU A 113 -5.24 -8.88 -14.61
N ARG A 114 -4.55 -9.93 -15.05
CA ARG A 114 -4.79 -11.31 -14.58
C ARG A 114 -4.42 -11.46 -13.09
N LEU A 115 -3.29 -10.90 -12.65
CA LEU A 115 -2.90 -10.91 -11.25
C LEU A 115 -3.87 -10.12 -10.36
N ILE A 116 -4.39 -9.00 -10.87
CA ILE A 116 -5.42 -8.21 -10.20
C ILE A 116 -6.71 -9.03 -10.06
N GLY A 117 -7.12 -9.72 -11.13
CA GLY A 117 -8.28 -10.61 -11.14
C GLY A 117 -8.19 -11.73 -10.11
N GLY A 118 -6.99 -12.25 -9.88
CA GLY A 118 -6.72 -13.32 -8.92
C GLY A 118 -6.37 -12.85 -7.50
N GLU A 119 -6.48 -11.57 -7.20
CA GLU A 119 -6.19 -10.99 -5.86
C GLU A 119 -4.78 -11.29 -5.33
N ILE A 120 -3.81 -11.44 -6.25
CA ILE A 120 -2.45 -11.86 -5.91
C ILE A 120 -1.75 -10.90 -4.95
N ALA A 121 -2.02 -9.58 -5.01
CA ALA A 121 -1.40 -8.63 -4.09
C ALA A 121 -1.82 -8.87 -2.64
N SER A 122 -3.08 -9.24 -2.39
CA SER A 122 -3.57 -9.59 -1.05
C SER A 122 -2.86 -10.84 -0.51
N GLY A 123 -2.78 -11.90 -1.33
CA GLY A 123 -2.05 -13.11 -0.96
C GLY A 123 -0.56 -12.85 -0.73
N PHE A 124 0.08 -12.04 -1.59
CA PHE A 124 1.48 -11.67 -1.44
C PHE A 124 1.72 -10.85 -0.16
N PHE A 125 0.85 -9.88 0.11
CA PHE A 125 0.92 -9.11 1.35
C PHE A 125 0.75 -10.01 2.58
N ALA A 126 -0.18 -10.98 2.55
CA ALA A 126 -0.38 -11.95 3.62
C ALA A 126 0.86 -12.85 3.83
N ALA A 127 1.49 -13.34 2.75
CA ALA A 127 2.71 -14.13 2.83
C ALA A 127 3.89 -13.33 3.44
N VAL A 128 4.08 -12.06 3.02
CA VAL A 128 5.08 -11.17 3.61
C VAL A 128 4.79 -10.91 5.10
N ARG A 129 3.52 -10.68 5.47
CA ARG A 129 3.12 -10.56 6.87
C ARG A 129 3.43 -11.84 7.67
N GLY A 130 3.15 -13.01 7.13
CA GLY A 130 3.49 -14.29 7.75
C GLY A 130 4.99 -14.45 8.02
N GLN A 131 5.85 -13.93 7.13
CA GLN A 131 7.31 -13.88 7.38
C GLN A 131 7.66 -12.97 8.56
N LEU A 132 6.98 -11.82 8.69
CA LEU A 132 7.16 -10.91 9.83
C LEU A 132 6.76 -11.57 11.16
N GLU A 133 5.62 -12.28 11.18
CA GLU A 133 5.14 -13.02 12.34
C GLU A 133 6.14 -14.11 12.76
N ARG A 134 6.58 -14.94 11.81
CA ARG A 134 7.58 -16.00 12.03
C ARG A 134 8.94 -15.45 12.51
N SER A 135 9.23 -14.21 12.21
CA SER A 135 10.49 -13.53 12.61
C SER A 135 10.42 -12.86 13.97
N GLY A 136 9.25 -12.84 14.63
CA GLY A 136 9.04 -12.12 15.88
C GLY A 136 9.14 -10.59 15.73
N LEU A 137 8.96 -10.04 14.52
CA LEU A 137 9.03 -8.61 14.26
C LEU A 137 7.70 -7.90 14.43
N LEU A 138 6.59 -8.63 14.55
CA LEU A 138 5.27 -8.04 14.78
C LEU A 138 4.94 -8.10 16.26
N SER A 139 4.62 -6.93 16.83
CA SER A 139 3.92 -6.82 18.11
C SER A 139 2.43 -7.08 17.86
N ASP A 140 1.77 -7.82 18.74
CA ASP A 140 0.33 -8.07 18.71
C ASP A 140 -0.47 -7.25 19.76
N GLU A 141 0.18 -6.29 20.41
CA GLU A 141 -0.39 -5.52 21.54
C GLU A 141 -0.73 -4.08 21.17
N HIS A 142 0.13 -3.41 20.40
CA HIS A 142 0.04 -1.97 20.16
C HIS A 142 -0.05 -1.65 18.68
N PHE A 143 -1.18 -1.08 18.24
CA PHE A 143 -1.43 -0.75 16.85
C PHE A 143 -1.74 0.74 16.66
N THR A 144 -1.55 1.20 15.43
CA THR A 144 -1.99 2.51 14.96
C THR A 144 -2.78 2.35 13.66
N VAL A 145 -3.89 3.06 13.56
CA VAL A 145 -4.64 3.21 12.31
C VAL A 145 -4.54 4.64 11.81
N ASP A 146 -4.40 4.79 10.50
CA ASP A 146 -4.49 6.09 9.85
C ASP A 146 -4.91 5.93 8.38
N GLY A 147 -5.38 7.04 7.79
CA GLY A 147 -5.82 7.13 6.41
C GLY A 147 -5.05 8.17 5.60
N THR A 148 -4.91 7.90 4.30
CA THR A 148 -4.28 8.83 3.38
C THR A 148 -5.06 8.99 2.08
N MET A 149 -5.09 10.20 1.52
CA MET A 149 -5.65 10.45 0.20
C MET A 149 -4.73 9.87 -0.89
N LEU A 150 -5.34 9.18 -1.83
CA LEU A 150 -4.73 8.71 -3.08
C LEU A 150 -5.45 9.42 -4.22
N GLU A 151 -4.78 10.33 -4.92
CA GLU A 151 -5.36 11.06 -6.05
C GLU A 151 -5.72 10.07 -7.16
N ALA A 152 -6.97 10.12 -7.63
CA ALA A 152 -7.45 9.24 -8.69
C ALA A 152 -6.97 9.70 -10.08
N TRP A 153 -6.92 8.77 -11.02
CA TRP A 153 -6.67 9.09 -12.43
C TRP A 153 -7.95 9.62 -13.09
N ALA A 154 -8.47 10.71 -12.55
CA ALA A 154 -9.65 11.40 -13.02
C ALA A 154 -9.48 12.91 -12.89
N ASN A 155 -10.07 13.67 -13.81
CA ASN A 155 -10.07 15.12 -13.75
C ASN A 155 -11.41 15.58 -13.15
N ARG A 156 -11.43 16.72 -12.44
CA ARG A 156 -12.69 17.34 -11.97
C ARG A 156 -13.68 17.60 -13.12
N ARG A 157 -13.19 17.94 -14.30
CA ARG A 157 -14.02 18.17 -15.50
C ARG A 157 -14.74 16.91 -15.97
N SER A 158 -14.31 15.71 -15.55
CA SER A 158 -14.99 14.45 -15.86
C SER A 158 -16.21 14.18 -15.00
N PHE A 159 -16.48 15.00 -13.98
CA PHE A 159 -17.64 14.82 -13.10
C PHE A 159 -18.89 15.42 -13.77
N GLN A 160 -19.89 14.57 -13.93
CA GLN A 160 -21.20 14.90 -14.49
C GLN A 160 -22.30 14.49 -13.50
N GLU A 161 -23.48 15.08 -13.65
CA GLU A 161 -24.64 14.72 -12.85
C GLU A 161 -25.03 13.28 -13.13
N LYS A 162 -25.34 12.53 -12.09
CA LYS A 162 -25.82 11.15 -12.21
C LYS A 162 -27.16 11.11 -12.92
N ALA A 163 -27.45 10.03 -13.63
CA ALA A 163 -28.73 9.84 -14.33
C ALA A 163 -29.94 9.84 -13.36
N ASP A 164 -29.75 9.36 -12.13
CA ASP A 164 -30.78 9.38 -11.06
C ASP A 164 -30.15 9.91 -9.76
N PRO A 165 -30.02 11.23 -9.62
CA PRO A 165 -29.46 11.83 -8.42
C PRO A 165 -30.45 11.69 -7.24
N PRO A 166 -29.98 11.43 -6.02
CA PRO A 166 -30.84 11.36 -4.85
C PRO A 166 -31.59 12.67 -4.64
N LYS A 167 -32.89 12.60 -4.31
CA LYS A 167 -33.73 13.78 -4.04
C LYS A 167 -33.04 14.71 -3.05
N ARG A 168 -32.93 15.98 -3.40
CA ARG A 168 -32.27 17.01 -2.59
C ARG A 168 -32.90 17.08 -1.18
N GLY A 169 -32.16 16.60 -0.18
CA GLY A 169 -32.44 16.96 1.21
C GLY A 169 -31.99 18.40 1.44
N SER A 170 -32.72 19.15 2.24
CA SER A 170 -32.48 20.56 2.59
C SER A 170 -31.21 20.74 3.44
N GLY A 171 -30.04 20.53 2.84
CA GLY A 171 -28.74 20.69 3.49
C GLY A 171 -27.87 21.75 2.80
N TYR A 172 -27.58 22.82 3.48
CA TYR A 172 -26.57 23.82 3.08
C TYR A 172 -25.19 23.17 2.98
N GLY A 173 -24.63 23.07 1.77
CA GLY A 173 -23.26 22.59 1.57
C GLY A 173 -22.99 22.14 0.13
N GLY A 174 -22.57 23.06 -0.75
CA GLY A 174 -22.35 22.81 -2.17
C GLY A 174 -21.44 21.60 -2.50
N GLU A 175 -20.53 21.19 -1.60
CA GLU A 175 -19.66 20.04 -1.83
C GLU A 175 -20.29 18.69 -1.49
N ARG A 176 -21.18 18.61 -0.52
CA ARG A 176 -21.98 17.41 -0.26
C ARG A 176 -22.90 17.09 -1.43
N LEU A 177 -23.48 18.12 -2.04
CA LEU A 177 -24.32 17.97 -3.24
C LEU A 177 -23.52 17.40 -4.42
N LEU A 178 -22.31 17.91 -4.68
CA LEU A 178 -21.47 17.41 -5.78
C LEU A 178 -21.08 15.93 -5.62
N ARG A 179 -20.78 15.48 -4.40
CA ARG A 179 -20.40 14.09 -4.14
C ARG A 179 -21.56 13.12 -4.34
N ASP A 180 -22.74 13.48 -3.89
CA ASP A 180 -23.91 12.61 -3.91
C ASP A 180 -24.62 12.64 -5.26
N THR A 181 -24.55 13.77 -5.98
CA THR A 181 -25.25 14.01 -7.25
C THR A 181 -24.38 13.83 -8.47
N HIS A 182 -23.04 13.86 -8.36
CA HIS A 182 -22.13 13.78 -9.51
C HIS A 182 -21.21 12.58 -9.38
N GLU A 183 -20.82 12.04 -10.54
CA GLU A 183 -19.80 10.99 -10.65
C GLU A 183 -18.84 11.29 -11.79
N SER A 184 -17.62 10.75 -11.69
CA SER A 184 -16.63 10.88 -12.75
C SER A 184 -16.91 9.89 -13.88
N GLN A 185 -17.01 10.38 -15.09
CA GLN A 185 -17.11 9.52 -16.29
C GLN A 185 -15.81 8.74 -16.55
N THR A 186 -14.69 9.23 -16.03
CA THR A 186 -13.39 8.56 -16.21
C THR A 186 -13.16 7.46 -15.16
N ASP A 187 -13.57 7.71 -13.90
CA ASP A 187 -13.45 6.77 -12.79
C ASP A 187 -14.66 6.93 -11.85
N PRO A 188 -15.75 6.19 -12.10
CA PRO A 188 -17.02 6.36 -11.37
C PRO A 188 -16.94 6.11 -9.86
N GLN A 189 -15.93 5.39 -9.40
CA GLN A 189 -15.74 5.12 -7.97
C GLN A 189 -14.86 6.17 -7.25
N ALA A 190 -14.15 7.03 -7.99
CA ALA A 190 -13.45 8.17 -7.40
C ALA A 190 -14.44 9.20 -6.85
N ARG A 191 -14.14 9.78 -5.69
CA ARG A 191 -14.98 10.78 -5.05
C ARG A 191 -14.23 12.10 -4.89
N LEU A 192 -14.95 13.21 -5.03
CA LEU A 192 -14.41 14.52 -4.67
C LEU A 192 -14.29 14.62 -3.15
N TYR A 193 -13.08 14.78 -2.67
CA TYR A 193 -12.78 14.85 -1.25
C TYR A 193 -11.68 15.91 -0.97
N ARG A 194 -11.74 16.51 0.19
CA ARG A 194 -10.69 17.42 0.68
C ARG A 194 -10.33 17.06 2.13
N LYS A 195 -9.06 17.07 2.42
CA LYS A 195 -8.55 16.76 3.77
C LYS A 195 -8.70 17.94 4.74
N CYS A 196 -8.67 19.17 4.24
CA CYS A 196 -8.81 20.39 5.06
C CYS A 196 -9.71 21.43 4.39
N ASN A 197 -10.27 22.34 5.19
CA ASN A 197 -11.23 23.34 4.70
C ASN A 197 -10.65 24.37 3.73
N ALA A 198 -9.33 24.54 3.70
CA ALA A 198 -8.64 25.52 2.85
C ALA A 198 -8.26 24.99 1.45
N GLY A 199 -8.37 23.68 1.20
CA GLY A 199 -8.01 23.07 -0.08
C GLY A 199 -9.20 22.87 -1.00
N ALA A 200 -8.92 22.77 -2.30
CA ALA A 200 -9.91 22.35 -3.27
C ALA A 200 -10.16 20.84 -3.14
N ALA A 201 -11.41 20.38 -3.38
CA ALA A 201 -11.72 18.97 -3.41
C ALA A 201 -11.09 18.30 -4.63
N GLU A 202 -10.41 17.18 -4.47
CA GLU A 202 -9.78 16.41 -5.54
C GLU A 202 -10.43 15.04 -5.71
N PRO A 203 -10.52 14.53 -6.97
CA PRO A 203 -10.92 13.15 -7.20
C PRO A 203 -9.95 12.21 -6.51
N CYS A 204 -10.42 11.40 -5.56
CA CYS A 204 -9.52 10.53 -4.82
C CYS A 204 -10.21 9.28 -4.26
N TYR A 205 -9.38 8.38 -3.79
CA TYR A 205 -9.66 7.29 -2.87
C TYR A 205 -9.01 7.56 -1.53
N LEU A 206 -9.40 6.82 -0.50
CA LEU A 206 -8.69 6.80 0.77
C LEU A 206 -8.02 5.43 0.94
N GLY A 207 -6.70 5.44 1.13
CA GLY A 207 -5.93 4.27 1.53
C GLY A 207 -5.79 4.24 3.05
N HIS A 208 -6.07 3.11 3.67
CA HIS A 208 -6.03 2.93 5.11
C HIS A 208 -5.04 1.82 5.47
N VAL A 209 -4.28 2.02 6.53
CA VAL A 209 -3.39 1.00 7.06
C VAL A 209 -3.61 0.82 8.55
N LEU A 210 -3.45 -0.42 9.00
CA LEU A 210 -3.23 -0.79 10.38
C LEU A 210 -1.75 -1.16 10.50
N ALA A 211 -1.00 -0.46 11.35
CA ALA A 211 0.41 -0.70 11.57
C ALA A 211 0.68 -1.05 13.03
N GLU A 212 1.61 -1.96 13.29
CA GLU A 212 2.11 -2.19 14.64
C GLU A 212 3.06 -1.05 15.06
N ASN A 213 3.14 -0.78 16.36
CA ASN A 213 3.77 0.43 16.88
C ASN A 213 5.27 0.29 17.22
N ASP A 214 5.84 -0.90 17.24
CA ASP A 214 7.25 -1.07 17.62
C ASP A 214 8.20 -0.80 16.46
N HIS A 215 7.83 -1.27 15.27
CA HIS A 215 8.65 -1.17 14.08
C HIS A 215 7.99 -0.37 12.95
N GLY A 216 6.69 -0.03 13.09
CA GLY A 216 5.91 0.67 12.05
C GLY A 216 5.62 -0.20 10.83
N LEU A 217 5.49 -1.52 11.02
CA LEU A 217 5.18 -2.48 9.98
C LEU A 217 3.67 -2.52 9.73
N ILE A 218 3.27 -2.58 8.47
CA ILE A 218 1.86 -2.62 8.08
C ILE A 218 1.34 -4.06 8.24
N VAL A 219 0.31 -4.25 9.07
CA VAL A 219 -0.32 -5.55 9.31
C VAL A 219 -1.59 -5.77 8.50
N ALA A 220 -2.29 -4.70 8.14
CA ALA A 220 -3.44 -4.75 7.25
C ALA A 220 -3.56 -3.44 6.44
N ALA A 221 -4.10 -3.53 5.21
CA ALA A 221 -4.25 -2.39 4.31
C ALA A 221 -5.47 -2.56 3.40
N CYS A 222 -6.25 -1.49 3.24
CA CYS A 222 -7.40 -1.47 2.34
C CYS A 222 -7.58 -0.09 1.68
N VAL A 223 -8.42 -0.03 0.64
CA VAL A 223 -8.80 1.21 -0.02
C VAL A 223 -10.32 1.36 -0.03
N THR A 224 -10.80 2.54 0.32
CA THR A 224 -12.23 2.91 0.27
C THR A 224 -12.48 4.05 -0.71
N GLU A 225 -13.74 4.21 -1.09
CA GLU A 225 -14.19 5.47 -1.66
C GLU A 225 -14.09 6.56 -0.59
N ALA A 226 -13.70 7.77 -0.99
CA ALA A 226 -13.52 8.85 -0.04
C ALA A 226 -14.87 9.31 0.57
N GLY A 227 -14.93 9.37 1.89
CA GLY A 227 -16.12 9.73 2.64
C GLY A 227 -15.84 10.09 4.08
N THR A 228 -16.78 10.77 4.74
CA THR A 228 -16.60 11.26 6.12
C THR A 228 -16.55 10.17 7.19
N ARG A 229 -17.08 8.99 6.90
CA ARG A 229 -17.08 7.83 7.82
C ARG A 229 -16.06 6.77 7.41
N ALA A 230 -15.52 6.88 6.18
CA ALA A 230 -14.69 5.86 5.56
C ALA A 230 -13.47 5.46 6.41
N GLU A 231 -12.82 6.43 7.06
CA GLU A 231 -11.64 6.16 7.91
C GLU A 231 -11.99 5.27 9.11
N ARG A 232 -13.11 5.55 9.80
CA ARG A 232 -13.53 4.77 10.97
C ARG A 232 -14.05 3.39 10.61
N GLU A 233 -14.84 3.31 9.54
CA GLU A 233 -15.35 2.03 9.01
C GLU A 233 -14.21 1.14 8.53
N ALA A 234 -13.24 1.72 7.82
CA ALA A 234 -12.04 1.02 7.40
C ALA A 234 -11.18 0.55 8.58
N ALA A 235 -11.03 1.38 9.62
CA ALA A 235 -10.28 1.00 10.82
C ALA A 235 -10.89 -0.24 11.49
N LEU A 236 -12.19 -0.28 11.68
CA LEU A 236 -12.87 -1.45 12.24
C LEU A 236 -12.73 -2.68 11.34
N HIS A 237 -12.87 -2.50 10.03
CA HIS A 237 -12.67 -3.57 9.05
C HIS A 237 -11.25 -4.16 9.09
N LEU A 238 -10.21 -3.31 9.17
CA LEU A 238 -8.82 -3.76 9.27
C LEU A 238 -8.54 -4.50 10.58
N LEU A 239 -9.15 -4.05 11.69
CA LEU A 239 -9.06 -4.72 12.98
C LEU A 239 -9.73 -6.10 12.96
N ASP A 240 -10.88 -6.22 12.29
CA ASP A 240 -11.59 -7.49 12.13
C ASP A 240 -10.83 -8.48 11.24
N GLN A 241 -10.05 -7.99 10.26
CA GLN A 241 -9.14 -8.81 9.44
C GLN A 241 -7.88 -9.27 10.21
N HIS A 242 -7.58 -8.62 11.33
CA HIS A 242 -6.43 -8.95 12.18
C HIS A 242 -6.89 -9.20 13.62
N PRO A 243 -7.69 -10.26 13.88
CA PRO A 243 -8.18 -10.55 15.21
C PRO A 243 -7.04 -10.97 16.13
N GLY A 244 -7.04 -10.47 17.37
CA GLY A 244 -6.08 -10.85 18.41
C GLY A 244 -6.81 -11.48 19.58
N GLN A 245 -6.13 -12.36 20.31
CA GLN A 245 -6.67 -13.02 21.50
C GLN A 245 -6.44 -12.21 22.80
N ARG A 246 -5.46 -11.28 22.78
CA ARG A 246 -5.08 -10.46 23.93
C ARG A 246 -5.71 -9.08 23.88
N ARG A 247 -5.70 -8.38 25.03
CA ARG A 247 -6.03 -6.96 25.09
C ARG A 247 -5.02 -6.17 24.25
N ARG A 248 -5.53 -5.33 23.37
CA ARG A 248 -4.73 -4.51 22.45
C ARG A 248 -5.00 -3.04 22.66
N THR A 249 -4.12 -2.17 22.17
CA THR A 249 -4.32 -0.73 22.12
C THR A 249 -4.35 -0.24 20.67
N LEU A 250 -5.14 0.79 20.38
CA LEU A 250 -5.21 1.41 19.07
C LEU A 250 -4.94 2.91 19.16
N GLY A 251 -3.79 3.34 18.63
CA GLY A 251 -3.46 4.75 18.40
C GLY A 251 -4.18 5.28 17.16
N ALA A 252 -4.86 6.43 17.28
CA ALA A 252 -5.49 7.10 16.16
C ALA A 252 -5.48 8.63 16.36
N ASP A 253 -5.70 9.39 15.29
CA ASP A 253 -5.78 10.84 15.36
C ASP A 253 -7.13 11.31 15.91
N LYS A 254 -7.27 12.62 16.13
CA LYS A 254 -8.50 13.23 16.67
C LYS A 254 -9.73 13.10 15.77
N GLN A 255 -9.57 12.78 14.46
CA GLN A 255 -10.70 12.60 13.56
C GLN A 255 -11.45 11.29 13.86
N TYR A 256 -10.80 10.37 14.57
CA TYR A 256 -11.41 9.13 15.07
C TYR A 256 -12.16 9.32 16.39
N GLN A 257 -12.15 10.52 17.01
CA GLN A 257 -12.94 10.83 18.21
C GLN A 257 -14.44 10.89 17.87
N GLU A 258 -15.07 9.72 17.99
CA GLU A 258 -16.51 9.55 17.80
C GLU A 258 -17.00 8.44 18.71
N ARG A 259 -18.12 8.68 19.43
CA ARG A 259 -18.62 7.79 20.49
C ARG A 259 -18.85 6.36 20.01
N GLY A 260 -19.47 6.19 18.84
CA GLY A 260 -19.73 4.87 18.27
C GLY A 260 -18.45 4.11 17.93
N PHE A 261 -17.43 4.81 17.38
CA PHE A 261 -16.14 4.20 17.09
C PHE A 261 -15.42 3.76 18.37
N ILE A 262 -15.38 4.62 19.40
CA ILE A 262 -14.77 4.29 20.70
C ILE A 262 -15.47 3.10 21.36
N ALA A 263 -16.82 3.07 21.33
CA ALA A 263 -17.59 1.93 21.82
C ALA A 263 -17.25 0.63 21.06
N ALA A 264 -17.21 0.69 19.74
CA ALA A 264 -16.87 -0.46 18.88
C ALA A 264 -15.46 -1.02 19.11
N LEU A 265 -14.49 -0.17 19.49
CA LEU A 265 -13.16 -0.62 19.91
C LEU A 265 -13.21 -1.39 21.23
N ARG A 266 -13.92 -0.87 22.22
CA ARG A 266 -14.06 -1.53 23.53
C ARG A 266 -14.78 -2.88 23.42
N GLU A 267 -15.80 -2.98 22.58
CA GLU A 267 -16.48 -4.25 22.26
C GLU A 267 -15.51 -5.31 21.70
N ARG A 268 -14.45 -4.87 21.02
CA ARG A 268 -13.38 -5.73 20.47
C ARG A 268 -12.21 -5.98 21.44
N ASN A 269 -12.37 -5.59 22.72
CA ASN A 269 -11.30 -5.64 23.74
C ASN A 269 -10.06 -4.81 23.35
N ILE A 270 -10.30 -3.66 22.67
CA ILE A 270 -9.24 -2.74 22.23
C ILE A 270 -9.35 -1.46 23.06
N VAL A 271 -8.23 -1.08 23.71
CA VAL A 271 -8.13 0.18 24.44
C VAL A 271 -7.92 1.32 23.45
N PRO A 272 -8.81 2.33 23.44
CA PRO A 272 -8.70 3.44 22.51
C PRO A 272 -7.64 4.45 22.97
N HIS A 273 -6.58 4.61 22.20
CA HIS A 273 -5.58 5.66 22.36
C HIS A 273 -5.76 6.74 21.27
N VAL A 274 -6.96 7.29 21.20
CA VAL A 274 -7.37 8.28 20.21
C VAL A 274 -7.06 9.69 20.70
N ALA A 275 -6.34 10.48 19.89
CA ALA A 275 -6.02 11.86 20.24
C ALA A 275 -7.29 12.70 20.45
N GLU A 276 -7.28 13.61 21.42
CA GLU A 276 -8.43 14.42 21.81
C GLU A 276 -8.41 15.81 21.15
N TYR A 277 -9.60 16.41 21.08
CA TYR A 277 -9.73 17.81 20.75
C TYR A 277 -9.47 18.67 22.00
N GLU A 278 -8.53 19.59 21.93
CA GLU A 278 -8.11 20.39 23.07
C GLU A 278 -9.03 21.60 23.33
N LEU A 279 -9.62 22.17 22.28
CA LEU A 279 -10.33 23.46 22.34
C LEU A 279 -11.68 23.44 21.63
N GLY A 280 -12.59 24.31 22.10
CA GLY A 280 -13.87 24.65 21.47
C GLY A 280 -14.95 23.56 21.60
N LYS A 281 -16.05 23.72 20.81
CA LYS A 281 -17.20 22.79 20.79
C LYS A 281 -16.83 21.36 20.40
N LEU A 282 -15.67 21.15 19.76
CA LEU A 282 -15.20 19.81 19.38
C LEU A 282 -14.73 18.99 20.59
N ARG A 283 -14.37 19.66 21.71
CA ARG A 283 -14.00 18.98 22.96
C ARG A 283 -15.13 18.11 23.50
N GLU A 284 -16.39 18.48 23.26
CA GLU A 284 -17.57 17.70 23.66
C GLU A 284 -17.67 16.33 22.94
N ARG A 285 -16.90 16.13 21.87
CA ARG A 285 -16.80 14.85 21.14
C ARG A 285 -15.87 13.85 21.79
N ASN A 286 -14.98 14.31 22.67
CA ASN A 286 -14.05 13.43 23.36
C ASN A 286 -14.83 12.40 24.21
N SER A 287 -14.52 11.12 24.04
CA SER A 287 -15.26 10.00 24.60
C SER A 287 -14.38 9.01 25.36
N LEU A 288 -13.12 9.38 25.62
CA LEU A 288 -12.20 8.59 26.41
C LEU A 288 -12.48 8.74 27.89
N TRP A 289 -12.27 7.67 28.67
CA TRP A 289 -12.28 7.72 30.12
C TRP A 289 -11.01 8.43 30.63
N ALA A 290 -11.10 9.02 31.83
CA ALA A 290 -9.96 9.72 32.44
C ALA A 290 -8.74 8.80 32.59
N GLU A 291 -8.97 7.56 33.03
CA GLU A 291 -7.97 6.52 33.22
C GLU A 291 -7.23 6.18 31.92
N GLU A 292 -7.95 6.13 30.78
CA GLU A 292 -7.35 5.87 29.46
C GLU A 292 -6.42 7.01 29.03
N ARG A 293 -6.81 8.27 29.25
CA ARG A 293 -6.05 9.46 28.88
C ARG A 293 -4.77 9.65 29.70
N GLU A 294 -4.86 9.36 30.99
CA GLU A 294 -3.78 9.61 31.94
C GLU A 294 -2.75 8.46 31.98
N SER A 295 -3.03 7.37 31.26
CA SER A 295 -2.13 6.22 31.21
C SER A 295 -0.80 6.56 30.53
N ALA A 296 0.30 6.00 31.05
CA ALA A 296 1.62 6.12 30.42
C ALA A 296 1.63 5.49 29.01
N GLU A 297 0.85 4.43 28.82
CA GLU A 297 0.68 3.71 27.55
C GLU A 297 0.06 4.62 26.47
N PHE A 298 -0.92 5.46 26.84
CA PHE A 298 -1.50 6.45 25.93
C PHE A 298 -0.46 7.41 25.38
N GLN A 299 0.41 7.95 26.27
CA GLN A 299 1.46 8.88 25.88
C GLN A 299 2.48 8.24 24.93
N VAL A 300 2.85 6.99 25.19
CA VAL A 300 3.74 6.21 24.31
C VAL A 300 3.08 5.97 22.98
N SER A 301 1.83 5.53 22.96
CA SER A 301 1.04 5.25 21.75
C SER A 301 0.93 6.51 20.87
N GLN A 302 0.61 7.68 21.45
CA GLN A 302 0.51 8.93 20.69
C GLN A 302 1.85 9.38 20.07
N ARG A 303 2.98 9.08 20.69
CA ARG A 303 4.31 9.33 20.10
C ARG A 303 4.62 8.35 18.96
N LYS A 304 4.41 7.05 19.19
CA LYS A 304 4.69 5.99 18.21
C LYS A 304 3.74 6.03 17.00
N ARG A 305 2.52 6.54 17.16
CA ARG A 305 1.56 6.74 16.07
C ARG A 305 2.16 7.45 14.85
N LYS A 306 3.09 8.36 15.06
CA LYS A 306 3.76 9.09 13.97
C LYS A 306 4.57 8.17 13.02
N LEU A 307 4.88 6.94 13.42
CA LEU A 307 5.58 5.98 12.55
C LEU A 307 4.76 5.62 11.31
N VAL A 308 3.42 5.65 11.39
CA VAL A 308 2.56 5.37 10.24
C VAL A 308 2.73 6.40 9.11
N GLU A 309 3.08 7.65 9.44
CA GLU A 309 3.34 8.71 8.47
C GLU A 309 4.51 8.35 7.53
N GLN A 310 5.52 7.62 8.05
CA GLN A 310 6.66 7.13 7.25
C GLN A 310 6.20 6.14 6.18
N SER A 311 5.28 5.24 6.52
CA SER A 311 4.72 4.29 5.56
C SER A 311 3.97 4.99 4.43
N PHE A 312 3.16 5.98 4.73
CA PHE A 312 2.44 6.78 3.73
C PHE A 312 3.37 7.62 2.86
N ALA A 313 4.39 8.25 3.48
CA ALA A 313 5.39 9.00 2.73
C ALA A 313 6.09 8.09 1.72
N TRP A 314 6.51 6.90 2.15
CA TRP A 314 7.16 5.92 1.29
C TRP A 314 6.22 5.42 0.16
N ILE A 315 5.00 5.01 0.49
CA ILE A 315 4.00 4.53 -0.47
C ILE A 315 3.69 5.60 -1.53
N LYS A 316 3.53 6.86 -1.12
CA LYS A 316 3.24 7.96 -2.04
C LYS A 316 4.43 8.34 -2.91
N GLN A 317 5.61 8.39 -2.34
CA GLN A 317 6.80 8.92 -3.00
C GLN A 317 7.52 7.86 -3.81
N TRP A 318 7.85 6.71 -3.19
CA TRP A 318 8.59 5.64 -3.84
C TRP A 318 7.70 4.70 -4.66
N ALA A 319 6.63 4.19 -4.08
CA ALA A 319 5.70 3.36 -4.84
C ALA A 319 4.81 4.17 -5.82
N GLY A 320 4.93 5.50 -5.84
CA GLY A 320 4.28 6.36 -6.82
C GLY A 320 2.77 6.50 -6.67
N LEU A 321 2.21 6.19 -5.48
CA LEU A 321 0.77 6.20 -5.24
C LEU A 321 0.23 7.56 -4.81
N ARG A 322 1.00 8.64 -4.93
CA ARG A 322 0.45 9.99 -4.72
C ARG A 322 -0.72 10.23 -5.68
N GLN A 323 -0.54 9.88 -6.96
CA GLN A 323 -1.58 9.83 -7.96
C GLN A 323 -1.60 8.44 -8.60
N VAL A 324 -2.68 7.68 -8.35
CA VAL A 324 -2.81 6.32 -8.87
C VAL A 324 -3.15 6.35 -10.36
N LYS A 325 -2.54 5.47 -11.14
CA LYS A 325 -2.77 5.38 -12.59
C LYS A 325 -3.81 4.34 -12.98
N LEU A 326 -4.24 3.53 -12.03
CA LEU A 326 -5.30 2.55 -12.21
C LEU A 326 -6.65 3.17 -11.85
N ARG A 327 -7.70 2.76 -12.53
CA ARG A 327 -9.08 3.20 -12.33
C ARG A 327 -9.89 2.10 -11.65
N GLY A 328 -10.80 2.50 -10.77
CA GLY A 328 -11.64 1.61 -10.00
C GLY A 328 -10.99 1.13 -8.69
N ARG A 329 -11.76 1.15 -7.62
CA ARG A 329 -11.32 0.87 -6.25
C ARG A 329 -10.53 -0.44 -6.13
N ARG A 330 -11.02 -1.53 -6.73
CA ARG A 330 -10.37 -2.85 -6.67
C ARG A 330 -8.93 -2.84 -7.20
N ARG A 331 -8.68 -2.15 -8.33
CA ARG A 331 -7.34 -2.04 -8.90
C ARG A 331 -6.42 -1.16 -8.06
N VAL A 332 -6.97 -0.07 -7.51
CA VAL A 332 -6.22 0.84 -6.62
C VAL A 332 -5.87 0.12 -5.32
N GLU A 333 -6.79 -0.65 -4.75
CA GLU A 333 -6.55 -1.45 -3.54
C GLU A 333 -5.48 -2.53 -3.77
N TRP A 334 -5.55 -3.23 -4.89
CA TRP A 334 -4.52 -4.20 -5.28
C TRP A 334 -3.13 -3.57 -5.31
N LEU A 335 -3.00 -2.39 -5.94
CA LEU A 335 -1.73 -1.67 -6.02
C LEU A 335 -1.28 -1.16 -4.65
N PHE A 336 -2.21 -0.72 -3.81
CA PHE A 336 -1.94 -0.24 -2.46
C PHE A 336 -1.43 -1.36 -1.55
N GLN A 337 -2.02 -2.55 -1.62
CA GLN A 337 -1.57 -3.74 -0.89
C GLN A 337 -0.19 -4.21 -1.37
N LEU A 338 0.08 -4.18 -2.68
CA LEU A 338 1.41 -4.48 -3.21
C LEU A 338 2.46 -3.48 -2.71
N ALA A 339 2.12 -2.19 -2.65
CA ALA A 339 2.99 -1.16 -2.12
C ALA A 339 3.23 -1.31 -0.62
N ALA A 340 2.21 -1.70 0.16
CA ALA A 340 2.33 -2.01 1.57
C ALA A 340 3.27 -3.22 1.83
N ALA A 341 3.15 -4.26 1.01
CA ALA A 341 4.07 -5.40 1.05
C ALA A 341 5.51 -4.98 0.71
N ALA A 342 5.70 -4.17 -0.33
CA ALA A 342 7.02 -3.65 -0.72
C ALA A 342 7.64 -2.77 0.40
N TYR A 343 6.84 -1.93 1.05
CA TYR A 343 7.27 -1.16 2.22
C TYR A 343 7.75 -2.09 3.36
N ASN A 344 6.99 -3.11 3.69
CA ASN A 344 7.35 -4.07 4.72
C ASN A 344 8.66 -4.80 4.38
N LEU A 345 8.83 -5.23 3.13
CA LEU A 345 10.07 -5.87 2.67
C LEU A 345 11.29 -4.95 2.85
N VAL A 346 11.19 -3.67 2.48
CA VAL A 346 12.24 -2.69 2.71
C VAL A 346 12.50 -2.52 4.22
N ARG A 347 11.45 -2.36 5.01
CA ARG A 347 11.56 -2.17 6.46
C ARG A 347 12.25 -3.35 7.13
N MET A 348 11.91 -4.59 6.75
CA MET A 348 12.56 -5.81 7.25
C MET A 348 14.07 -5.84 7.01
N THR A 349 14.55 -5.29 5.89
CA THR A 349 16.00 -5.27 5.62
C THR A 349 16.78 -4.40 6.60
N HIS A 350 16.13 -3.40 7.19
CA HIS A 350 16.72 -2.51 8.18
C HIS A 350 16.58 -3.03 9.61
N LEU A 351 15.59 -3.86 9.89
CA LEU A 351 15.31 -4.39 11.23
C LEU A 351 16.09 -5.67 11.53
N ARG A 352 16.41 -6.47 10.53
CA ARG A 352 17.24 -7.67 10.71
C ARG A 352 18.71 -7.33 10.54
N PRO A 353 19.59 -7.64 11.52
CA PRO A 353 21.01 -7.61 11.28
C PRO A 353 21.34 -8.54 10.11
N ILE A 354 22.34 -8.17 9.33
CA ILE A 354 22.91 -9.03 8.30
C ILE A 354 23.57 -10.18 9.06
N THR A 355 22.90 -11.31 9.16
CA THR A 355 23.61 -12.54 9.49
C THR A 355 24.37 -12.95 8.24
N PRO A 356 25.69 -13.10 8.34
CA PRO A 356 26.52 -13.39 7.19
C PRO A 356 26.18 -14.73 6.53
#